data_66cb035794f0f66aa8f95695a17d9b84
#
_entry.id   66cb035794f0f66aa8f95695a17d9b84
#
_cell.length_a   1.000
_cell.length_b   1.000
_cell.length_c   1.000
_cell.angle_alpha   90.00
_cell.angle_beta   90.00
_cell.angle_gamma   90.00
#
_symmetry.space_group_name_H-M   'P 1'
#
loop_
_entity.id
_entity.type
_entity.pdbx_description
1 polymer ?
#
loop_
_entity_poly.entity_id
_entity_poly.type
_entity_poly.pdbx_seq_one_letter_code
_entity_poly.pdbx_strand_id
1 'polypeptide(L)'
;TSAGTAITKDFLSTLFPTVEVGVSSGLSNSVTGGILVVAPLSDPKNIYNTVFMQGSFFINHDDVYRKTINIGIGDRILTMDKKLLLGANVFYDQEFPYDHKRGSIGLEARSIAGELNANKYYRLSTWNGGYNGIQEKALSGQDIELGVPLPYMNWAKVYAKRFKHEGAGTASDIKGDDLSLRANLPFGLSVEGGRRSY
;
A
#
# COMPACT_ATOMS: atom_id res chain seq x y z
N THR A 1 8.92 9.36 20.13
CA THR A 1 8.10 8.82 19.01
C THR A 1 8.46 7.38 18.69
N SER A 2 9.74 6.98 18.65
CA SER A 2 10.17 5.60 18.35
C SER A 2 9.74 4.57 19.40
N ALA A 3 9.72 4.92 20.69
CA ALA A 3 9.31 4.02 21.77
C ALA A 3 7.80 3.68 21.69
N GLY A 4 6.96 4.67 21.41
CA GLY A 4 5.51 4.44 21.25
C GLY A 4 5.18 3.51 20.08
N THR A 5 5.92 3.63 18.97
CA THR A 5 5.77 2.77 17.79
C THR A 5 6.17 1.33 18.09
N ALA A 6 7.26 1.12 18.82
CA ALA A 6 7.73 -0.21 19.21
C ALA A 6 6.74 -0.94 20.13
N ILE A 7 6.24 -0.27 21.17
CA ILE A 7 5.25 -0.85 22.12
C ILE A 7 3.97 -1.26 21.38
N THR A 8 3.48 -0.42 20.47
CA THR A 8 2.28 -0.73 19.67
C THR A 8 2.51 -1.95 18.77
N LYS A 9 3.68 -2.04 18.15
CA LYS A 9 4.05 -3.16 17.29
C LYS A 9 4.12 -4.47 18.09
N ASP A 10 4.76 -4.47 19.26
CA ASP A 10 4.88 -5.65 20.11
C ASP A 10 3.52 -6.15 20.61
N PHE A 11 2.63 -5.24 21.02
CA PHE A 11 1.28 -5.60 21.46
C PHE A 11 0.46 -6.20 20.30
N LEU A 12 0.49 -5.56 19.13
CA LEU A 12 -0.27 -6.02 17.97
C LEU A 12 0.30 -7.32 17.38
N SER A 13 1.61 -7.54 17.42
CA SER A 13 2.23 -8.77 16.95
C SER A 13 1.85 -10.00 17.77
N THR A 14 1.38 -9.80 19.00
CA THR A 14 0.81 -10.88 19.84
C THR A 14 -0.53 -11.36 19.29
N LEU A 15 -1.30 -10.46 18.65
CA LEU A 15 -2.62 -10.75 18.10
C LEU A 15 -2.56 -11.11 16.62
N PHE A 16 -1.59 -10.58 15.89
CA PHE A 16 -1.47 -10.72 14.44
C PHE A 16 -0.04 -11.08 14.04
N PRO A 17 0.14 -12.01 13.10
CA PRO A 17 1.48 -12.50 12.73
C PRO A 17 2.33 -11.45 11.98
N THR A 18 1.70 -10.43 11.39
CA THR A 18 2.44 -9.35 10.74
C THR A 18 1.79 -8.01 11.06
N VAL A 19 2.56 -7.13 11.68
CA VAL A 19 2.15 -5.75 12.00
C VAL A 19 3.25 -4.81 11.50
N GLU A 20 2.87 -3.86 10.69
CA GLU A 20 3.73 -2.78 10.22
C GLU A 20 3.21 -1.45 10.74
N VAL A 21 4.10 -0.66 11.32
CA VAL A 21 3.81 0.71 11.75
C VAL A 21 4.76 1.64 11.02
N GLY A 22 4.21 2.57 10.26
CA GLY A 22 4.97 3.48 9.43
C GLY A 22 4.66 4.94 9.73
N VAL A 23 5.69 5.76 9.62
CA VAL A 23 5.57 7.22 9.57
C VAL A 23 6.40 7.70 8.40
N SER A 24 5.83 8.48 7.52
CA SER A 24 6.53 9.11 6.42
C SER A 24 6.31 10.63 6.45
N SER A 25 7.31 11.37 6.02
CA SER A 25 7.19 12.81 5.82
C SER A 25 7.59 13.17 4.39
N GLY A 26 6.79 14.00 3.74
CA GLY A 26 7.12 14.56 2.43
C GLY A 26 7.92 15.85 2.54
N LEU A 27 8.50 16.30 1.42
CA LEU A 27 9.25 17.57 1.34
C LEU A 27 8.35 18.82 1.51
N SER A 28 7.03 18.65 1.49
CA SER A 28 6.03 19.72 1.60
C SER A 28 5.26 19.68 2.91
N ASN A 29 5.91 19.51 4.04
CA ASN A 29 5.28 19.50 5.38
C ASN A 29 4.17 18.45 5.59
N SER A 30 3.95 17.54 4.64
CA SER A 30 2.98 16.46 4.81
C SER A 30 3.55 15.37 5.70
N VAL A 31 2.78 14.96 6.71
CA VAL A 31 3.13 13.85 7.59
C VAL A 31 2.06 12.77 7.45
N THR A 32 2.49 11.58 7.11
CA THR A 32 1.60 10.42 7.05
C THR A 32 2.03 9.41 8.10
N GLY A 33 1.12 9.06 8.98
CA GLY A 33 1.30 7.98 9.96
C GLY A 33 0.31 6.88 9.71
N GLY A 34 0.69 5.63 9.96
CA GLY A 34 -0.24 4.53 9.75
C GLY A 34 0.17 3.23 10.39
N ILE A 35 -0.82 2.36 10.50
CA ILE A 35 -0.68 0.98 10.97
C ILE A 35 -1.25 0.08 9.88
N LEU A 36 -0.54 -0.98 9.56
CA LEU A 36 -0.96 -2.05 8.68
C LEU A 36 -0.84 -3.37 9.41
N VAL A 37 -1.87 -4.18 9.32
CA VAL A 37 -1.96 -5.50 9.97
C VAL A 37 -2.32 -6.52 8.91
N VAL A 38 -1.60 -7.62 8.88
CA VAL A 38 -1.88 -8.78 8.01
C VAL A 38 -2.06 -10.02 8.87
N ALA A 39 -3.14 -10.75 8.66
CA ALA A 39 -3.45 -12.00 9.34
C ALA A 39 -3.72 -13.12 8.34
N PRO A 40 -3.07 -14.28 8.46
CA PRO A 40 -3.42 -15.45 7.67
C PRO A 40 -4.79 -15.98 8.10
N LEU A 41 -5.63 -16.34 7.14
CA LEU A 41 -6.92 -16.99 7.34
C LEU A 41 -6.86 -18.48 7.05
N SER A 42 -5.84 -18.95 6.31
CA SER A 42 -5.58 -20.34 6.03
C SER A 42 -4.62 -20.96 7.05
N ASP A 43 -4.49 -22.29 7.05
CA ASP A 43 -3.53 -22.98 7.93
C ASP A 43 -2.09 -22.47 7.69
N PRO A 44 -1.43 -21.90 8.70
CA PRO A 44 -0.05 -21.40 8.57
C PRO A 44 0.97 -22.49 8.20
N LYS A 45 0.64 -23.76 8.37
CA LYS A 45 1.49 -24.89 7.96
C LYS A 45 1.47 -25.13 6.45
N ASN A 46 0.44 -24.65 5.75
CA ASN A 46 0.36 -24.77 4.30
C ASN A 46 1.15 -23.62 3.65
N ILE A 47 2.41 -23.88 3.37
CA ILE A 47 3.31 -22.91 2.75
C ILE A 47 3.03 -22.66 1.25
N TYR A 48 2.20 -23.49 0.61
CA TYR A 48 1.93 -23.39 -0.83
C TYR A 48 0.74 -22.50 -1.17
N ASN A 49 -0.17 -22.33 -0.22
CA ASN A 49 -1.33 -21.45 -0.41
C ASN A 49 -1.62 -20.72 0.90
N THR A 50 -1.75 -19.40 0.81
CA THR A 50 -2.04 -18.53 1.97
C THR A 50 -3.15 -17.57 1.63
N VAL A 51 -4.33 -17.81 2.17
CA VAL A 51 -5.39 -16.80 2.23
C VAL A 51 -5.10 -15.89 3.42
N PHE A 52 -5.15 -14.58 3.19
CA PHE A 52 -4.87 -13.59 4.23
C PHE A 52 -5.90 -12.45 4.23
N MET A 53 -6.07 -11.84 5.37
CA MET A 53 -6.78 -10.58 5.54
C MET A 53 -5.78 -9.49 5.87
N GLN A 54 -6.00 -8.30 5.33
CA GLN A 54 -5.21 -7.12 5.63
C GLN A 54 -6.13 -5.98 6.04
N GLY A 55 -5.73 -5.27 7.09
CA GLY A 55 -6.35 -4.03 7.49
C GLY A 55 -5.30 -2.95 7.66
N SER A 56 -5.62 -1.71 7.32
CA SER A 56 -4.75 -0.59 7.61
C SER A 56 -5.54 0.66 7.96
N PHE A 57 -4.88 1.52 8.72
CA PHE A 57 -5.38 2.83 9.09
C PHE A 57 -4.26 3.84 8.87
N PHE A 58 -4.53 4.86 8.07
CA PHE A 58 -3.59 5.94 7.78
C PHE A 58 -4.17 7.29 8.18
N ILE A 59 -3.30 8.15 8.68
CA ILE A 59 -3.58 9.56 8.91
C ILE A 59 -2.63 10.35 8.02
N ASN A 60 -3.20 11.16 7.15
CA ASN A 60 -2.45 12.10 6.34
C ASN A 60 -2.77 13.52 6.84
N HIS A 61 -1.72 14.28 7.13
CA HIS A 61 -1.80 15.70 7.47
C HIS A 61 -1.00 16.47 6.44
N ASP A 62 -1.71 16.99 5.49
CA ASP A 62 -1.22 17.99 4.54
C ASP A 62 -1.87 19.33 4.96
N ASP A 63 -2.62 19.99 4.10
CA ASP A 63 -3.45 21.14 4.49
C ASP A 63 -4.68 20.73 5.31
N VAL A 64 -5.07 19.46 5.25
CA VAL A 64 -6.26 18.90 5.90
C VAL A 64 -5.96 17.54 6.52
N TYR A 65 -6.55 17.31 7.70
CA TYR A 65 -6.53 15.99 8.33
C TYR A 65 -7.44 15.02 7.57
N ARG A 66 -6.83 14.03 6.92
CA ARG A 66 -7.52 12.92 6.27
C ARG A 66 -7.16 11.60 6.94
N LYS A 67 -8.15 10.77 7.17
CA LYS A 67 -7.98 9.44 7.75
C LYS A 67 -8.50 8.43 6.75
N THR A 68 -7.72 7.41 6.45
CA THR A 68 -8.12 6.34 5.53
C THR A 68 -8.10 5.01 6.26
N ILE A 69 -9.20 4.28 6.16
CA ILE A 69 -9.30 2.88 6.55
C ILE A 69 -9.27 2.06 5.28
N ASN A 70 -8.44 1.03 5.25
CA ASN A 70 -8.36 0.06 4.18
C ASN A 70 -8.57 -1.33 4.76
N ILE A 71 -9.37 -2.14 4.10
CA ILE A 71 -9.63 -3.54 4.45
C ILE A 71 -9.58 -4.38 3.18
N GLY A 72 -8.93 -5.53 3.25
CA GLY A 72 -8.83 -6.41 2.10
C GLY A 72 -8.61 -7.87 2.44
N ILE A 73 -8.81 -8.69 1.44
CA ILE A 73 -8.51 -10.11 1.46
C ILE A 73 -7.71 -10.46 0.23
N GLY A 74 -6.81 -11.41 0.37
CA GLY A 74 -5.99 -11.90 -0.74
C GLY A 74 -5.65 -13.36 -0.59
N ASP A 75 -5.20 -13.92 -1.69
CA ASP A 75 -4.68 -15.27 -1.77
C ASP A 75 -3.31 -15.26 -2.45
N ARG A 76 -2.39 -16.06 -1.92
CA ARG A 76 -1.03 -16.23 -2.42
C ARG A 76 -0.74 -17.70 -2.63
N ILE A 77 -0.25 -18.04 -3.80
CA ILE A 77 0.13 -19.39 -4.18
C ILE A 77 1.63 -19.43 -4.48
N LEU A 78 2.33 -20.32 -3.82
CA LEU A 78 3.75 -20.58 -4.07
C LEU A 78 3.88 -21.74 -5.07
N THR A 79 4.46 -21.48 -6.22
CA THR A 79 4.57 -22.41 -7.35
C THR A 79 6.00 -22.51 -7.87
N MET A 80 6.23 -23.28 -8.94
CA MET A 80 7.54 -23.52 -9.55
C MET A 80 8.61 -23.94 -8.55
N ASP A 81 8.35 -24.99 -7.80
CA ASP A 81 9.26 -25.50 -6.75
C ASP A 81 9.68 -24.41 -5.75
N LYS A 82 8.72 -23.59 -5.32
CA LYS A 82 8.92 -22.47 -4.37
C LYS A 82 9.73 -21.30 -4.92
N LYS A 83 9.80 -21.15 -6.24
CA LYS A 83 10.57 -20.05 -6.87
C LYS A 83 9.71 -18.87 -7.30
N LEU A 84 8.39 -19.08 -7.45
CA LEU A 84 7.45 -18.05 -7.86
C LEU A 84 6.25 -18.01 -6.91
N LEU A 85 5.99 -16.87 -6.32
CA LEU A 85 4.78 -16.57 -5.59
C LEU A 85 3.88 -15.74 -6.50
N LEU A 86 2.65 -16.19 -6.67
CA LEU A 86 1.58 -15.47 -7.35
C LEU A 86 0.53 -15.09 -6.33
N GLY A 87 -0.05 -13.90 -6.44
CA GLY A 87 -1.12 -13.48 -5.55
C GLY A 87 -2.17 -12.64 -6.25
N ALA A 88 -3.36 -12.67 -5.68
CA ALA A 88 -4.48 -11.82 -6.04
C ALA A 88 -5.13 -11.28 -4.77
N ASN A 89 -5.62 -10.05 -4.83
CA ASN A 89 -6.27 -9.42 -3.69
C ASN A 89 -7.39 -8.47 -4.12
N VAL A 90 -8.29 -8.20 -3.18
CA VAL A 90 -9.32 -7.17 -3.30
C VAL A 90 -9.32 -6.34 -2.04
N PHE A 91 -9.46 -5.02 -2.20
CA PHE A 91 -9.48 -4.07 -1.09
C PHE A 91 -10.64 -3.10 -1.21
N TYR A 92 -11.06 -2.61 -0.05
CA TYR A 92 -11.98 -1.50 0.10
C TYR A 92 -11.31 -0.41 0.94
N ASP A 93 -11.33 0.82 0.43
CA ASP A 93 -10.80 2.02 1.08
C ASP A 93 -11.96 2.97 1.41
N GLN A 94 -11.90 3.57 2.59
CA GLN A 94 -12.78 4.67 2.97
C GLN A 94 -11.98 5.78 3.62
N GLU A 95 -12.12 6.99 3.08
CA GLU A 95 -11.46 8.20 3.59
C GLU A 95 -12.46 9.05 4.38
N PHE A 96 -12.04 9.56 5.51
CA PHE A 96 -12.77 10.48 6.39
C PHE A 96 -12.04 11.83 6.50
N PRO A 97 -12.75 12.94 6.68
CA PRO A 97 -14.20 13.05 6.96
C PRO A 97 -15.10 13.09 5.71
N TYR A 98 -14.55 13.08 4.50
CA TYR A 98 -15.29 13.38 3.28
C TYR A 98 -15.99 12.19 2.62
N ASP A 99 -15.93 11.02 3.25
CA ASP A 99 -16.61 9.78 2.84
C ASP A 99 -16.29 9.34 1.40
N HIS A 100 -15.04 9.50 0.98
CA HIS A 100 -14.59 8.98 -0.29
C HIS A 100 -14.35 7.48 -0.19
N LYS A 101 -14.97 6.72 -1.11
CA LYS A 101 -14.91 5.26 -1.13
C LYS A 101 -14.31 4.74 -2.42
N ARG A 102 -13.46 3.73 -2.30
CA ARG A 102 -12.80 3.10 -3.44
C ARG A 102 -12.64 1.60 -3.20
N GLY A 103 -12.85 0.81 -4.23
CA GLY A 103 -12.48 -0.61 -4.25
C GLY A 103 -11.27 -0.82 -5.15
N SER A 104 -10.49 -1.86 -4.91
CA SER A 104 -9.41 -2.24 -5.80
C SER A 104 -9.28 -3.74 -5.94
N ILE A 105 -8.71 -4.15 -7.08
CA ILE A 105 -8.27 -5.50 -7.38
C ILE A 105 -6.78 -5.41 -7.67
N GLY A 106 -5.98 -6.26 -7.04
CA GLY A 106 -4.55 -6.34 -7.21
C GLY A 106 -4.08 -7.72 -7.62
N LEU A 107 -3.02 -7.75 -8.40
CA LEU A 107 -2.27 -8.97 -8.76
C LEU A 107 -0.81 -8.77 -8.38
N GLU A 108 -0.17 -9.81 -7.89
CA GLU A 108 1.24 -9.81 -7.56
C GLU A 108 1.95 -11.05 -8.10
N ALA A 109 3.20 -10.87 -8.50
CA ALA A 109 4.12 -11.95 -8.81
C ALA A 109 5.48 -11.63 -8.18
N ARG A 110 6.04 -12.57 -7.42
CA ARG A 110 7.32 -12.38 -6.72
C ARG A 110 8.23 -13.57 -6.91
N SER A 111 9.50 -13.27 -7.17
CA SER A 111 10.58 -14.25 -7.27
C SER A 111 11.87 -13.68 -6.68
N ILE A 112 12.93 -14.47 -6.66
CA ILE A 112 14.27 -13.98 -6.29
C ILE A 112 14.79 -12.90 -7.25
N ALA A 113 14.34 -12.93 -8.51
CA ALA A 113 14.78 -11.99 -9.54
C ALA A 113 14.07 -10.63 -9.47
N GLY A 114 12.90 -10.58 -8.81
CA GLY A 114 12.13 -9.35 -8.69
C GLY A 114 10.67 -9.60 -8.35
N GLU A 115 9.93 -8.52 -8.30
CA GLU A 115 8.50 -8.53 -8.00
C GLU A 115 7.74 -7.58 -8.93
N LEU A 116 6.53 -7.96 -9.26
CA LEU A 116 5.59 -7.21 -10.09
C LEU A 116 4.27 -7.09 -9.33
N ASN A 117 3.76 -5.88 -9.23
CA ASN A 117 2.44 -5.59 -8.67
C ASN A 117 1.63 -4.81 -9.72
N ALA A 118 0.36 -5.15 -9.87
CA ALA A 118 -0.57 -4.43 -10.74
C ALA A 118 -1.90 -4.24 -10.01
N ASN A 119 -2.41 -3.02 -10.00
CA ASN A 119 -3.64 -2.67 -9.31
C ASN A 119 -4.60 -1.93 -10.21
N LYS A 120 -5.88 -2.22 -10.06
CA LYS A 120 -6.98 -1.48 -10.67
C LYS A 120 -7.90 -0.97 -9.56
N TYR A 121 -8.18 0.33 -9.60
CA TYR A 121 -8.99 1.04 -8.62
C TYR A 121 -10.32 1.45 -9.23
N TYR A 122 -11.39 1.24 -8.48
CA TYR A 122 -12.76 1.55 -8.86
C TYR A 122 -13.34 2.53 -7.86
N ARG A 123 -13.78 3.67 -8.32
CA ARG A 123 -14.51 4.63 -7.52
C ARG A 123 -15.87 4.05 -7.12
N LEU A 124 -16.19 4.08 -5.82
CA LEU A 124 -17.43 3.61 -5.24
C LEU A 124 -18.31 4.77 -4.71
N SER A 125 -17.72 5.95 -4.47
CA SER A 125 -18.46 7.14 -4.06
C SER A 125 -18.68 8.11 -5.22
N THR A 126 -19.75 8.89 -5.13
CA THR A 126 -20.05 10.02 -6.02
C THR A 126 -19.28 11.27 -5.58
N TRP A 127 -19.68 12.44 -6.09
CA TRP A 127 -19.19 13.72 -5.61
C TRP A 127 -19.67 13.96 -4.19
N ASN A 128 -18.73 14.29 -3.30
CA ASN A 128 -18.98 14.65 -1.90
C ASN A 128 -18.39 16.03 -1.62
N GLY A 129 -18.94 16.72 -0.62
CA GLY A 129 -18.35 17.97 -0.15
C GLY A 129 -17.00 17.67 0.49
N GLY A 130 -15.95 18.30 0.00
CA GLY A 130 -14.59 18.21 0.49
C GLY A 130 -14.17 19.44 1.30
N TYR A 131 -12.86 19.68 1.36
CA TYR A 131 -12.30 20.82 2.08
C TYR A 131 -12.78 22.16 1.52
N ASN A 132 -13.12 23.10 2.39
CA ASN A 132 -13.65 24.42 2.04
C ASN A 132 -14.91 24.38 1.13
N GLY A 133 -15.70 23.30 1.19
CA GLY A 133 -16.90 23.15 0.40
C GLY A 133 -16.66 22.81 -1.09
N ILE A 134 -15.41 22.53 -1.45
CA ILE A 134 -15.07 22.09 -2.81
C ILE A 134 -15.62 20.67 -3.01
N GLN A 135 -16.27 20.43 -4.15
CA GLN A 135 -16.74 19.09 -4.48
C GLN A 135 -15.55 18.19 -4.86
N GLU A 136 -15.40 17.09 -4.15
CA GLU A 136 -14.35 16.10 -4.38
C GLU A 136 -14.94 14.72 -4.64
N LYS A 137 -14.20 13.85 -5.30
CA LYS A 137 -14.53 12.42 -5.39
C LYS A 137 -13.30 11.54 -5.51
N ALA A 138 -13.41 10.29 -5.05
CA ALA A 138 -12.41 9.29 -5.29
C ALA A 138 -12.17 9.08 -6.80
N LEU A 139 -10.93 8.87 -7.20
CA LEU A 139 -10.58 8.62 -8.60
C LEU A 139 -10.44 7.13 -8.85
N SER A 140 -11.03 6.66 -9.95
CA SER A 140 -10.66 5.37 -10.53
C SER A 140 -9.27 5.47 -11.13
N GLY A 141 -8.57 4.35 -11.23
CA GLY A 141 -7.22 4.38 -11.78
C GLY A 141 -6.60 2.99 -11.86
N GLN A 142 -5.34 2.99 -12.19
CA GLN A 142 -4.53 1.78 -12.23
C GLN A 142 -3.07 2.12 -12.01
N ASP A 143 -2.33 1.16 -11.50
CA ASP A 143 -0.88 1.22 -11.44
C ASP A 143 -0.24 -0.13 -11.72
N ILE A 144 1.01 -0.07 -12.11
CA ILE A 144 1.91 -1.22 -12.24
C ILE A 144 3.25 -0.83 -11.63
N GLU A 145 3.79 -1.69 -10.79
CA GLU A 145 5.06 -1.50 -10.09
C GLU A 145 5.96 -2.71 -10.30
N LEU A 146 7.18 -2.47 -10.73
CA LEU A 146 8.25 -3.46 -10.86
C LEU A 146 9.32 -3.18 -9.81
N GLY A 147 9.66 -4.18 -9.01
CA GLY A 147 10.75 -4.13 -8.03
C GLY A 147 11.87 -5.10 -8.40
N VAL A 148 13.11 -4.63 -8.41
CA VAL A 148 14.29 -5.45 -8.73
C VAL A 148 15.31 -5.31 -7.61
N PRO A 149 15.84 -6.45 -7.06
CA PRO A 149 16.88 -6.39 -6.05
C PRO A 149 18.17 -5.81 -6.63
N LEU A 150 18.89 -5.05 -5.81
CA LEU A 150 20.21 -4.56 -6.20
C LEU A 150 21.22 -5.72 -6.17
N PRO A 151 22.15 -5.77 -7.14
CA PRO A 151 23.22 -6.76 -7.14
C PRO A 151 24.00 -6.71 -5.82
N TYR A 152 24.24 -7.87 -5.22
CA TYR A 152 24.95 -8.03 -3.93
C TYR A 152 24.29 -7.39 -2.70
N MET A 153 23.11 -6.73 -2.87
CA MET A 153 22.36 -6.08 -1.78
C MET A 153 20.91 -6.55 -1.80
N ASN A 154 20.66 -7.82 -1.49
CA ASN A 154 19.33 -8.42 -1.46
C ASN A 154 18.36 -7.79 -0.44
N TRP A 155 18.90 -6.99 0.50
CA TRP A 155 18.14 -6.18 1.44
C TRP A 155 17.64 -4.83 0.84
N ALA A 156 18.09 -4.48 -0.37
CA ALA A 156 17.71 -3.26 -1.06
C ALA A 156 17.15 -3.56 -2.46
N LYS A 157 16.07 -2.87 -2.84
CA LYS A 157 15.40 -3.00 -4.13
C LYS A 157 15.12 -1.64 -4.74
N VAL A 158 15.24 -1.55 -6.05
CA VAL A 158 14.76 -0.40 -6.84
C VAL A 158 13.37 -0.73 -7.35
N TYR A 159 12.46 0.22 -7.22
CA TYR A 159 11.10 0.13 -7.72
C TYR A 159 10.84 1.20 -8.78
N ALA A 160 10.21 0.77 -9.87
CA ALA A 160 9.67 1.65 -10.88
C ALA A 160 8.16 1.42 -10.95
N LYS A 161 7.38 2.47 -10.73
CA LYS A 161 5.92 2.43 -10.75
C LYS A 161 5.40 3.41 -11.77
N ARG A 162 4.46 2.97 -12.59
CA ARG A 162 3.66 3.83 -13.45
C ARG A 162 2.22 3.82 -12.98
N PHE A 163 1.60 4.99 -12.91
CA PHE A 163 0.21 5.12 -12.50
C PHE A 163 -0.60 6.02 -13.44
N LYS A 164 -1.89 5.76 -13.47
CA LYS A 164 -2.89 6.59 -14.14
C LYS A 164 -4.14 6.64 -13.28
N HIS A 165 -4.60 7.86 -12.95
CA HIS A 165 -5.90 8.10 -12.34
C HIS A 165 -6.78 8.89 -13.29
N GLU A 166 -8.02 8.47 -13.45
CA GLU A 166 -9.00 9.10 -14.33
C GLU A 166 -9.44 10.44 -13.72
N GLY A 167 -9.36 11.50 -14.51
CA GLY A 167 -9.82 12.82 -14.08
C GLY A 167 -11.32 12.82 -13.71
N ALA A 168 -11.70 13.77 -12.89
CA ALA A 168 -13.08 13.94 -12.45
C ALA A 168 -13.71 15.17 -13.08
N GLY A 169 -14.89 15.02 -13.69
CA GLY A 169 -15.57 16.13 -14.40
C GLY A 169 -14.77 16.57 -15.61
N THR A 170 -14.34 17.84 -15.63
CA THR A 170 -13.52 18.43 -16.70
C THR A 170 -12.00 18.30 -16.45
N ALA A 171 -11.60 17.73 -15.31
CA ALA A 171 -10.18 17.57 -14.98
C ALA A 171 -9.54 16.49 -15.86
N SER A 172 -8.31 16.74 -16.30
CA SER A 172 -7.50 15.77 -17.05
C SER A 172 -7.10 14.58 -16.18
N ASP A 173 -6.81 13.45 -16.84
CA ASP A 173 -6.20 12.30 -16.18
C ASP A 173 -4.86 12.67 -15.54
N ILE A 174 -4.64 12.15 -14.33
CA ILE A 174 -3.35 12.27 -13.64
C ILE A 174 -2.53 11.03 -13.98
N LYS A 175 -1.38 11.22 -14.61
CA LYS A 175 -0.44 10.15 -14.97
C LYS A 175 0.92 10.50 -14.45
N GLY A 176 1.67 9.49 -14.04
CA GLY A 176 3.03 9.71 -13.58
C GLY A 176 3.83 8.44 -13.42
N ASP A 177 5.09 8.64 -13.17
CA ASP A 177 6.06 7.60 -12.88
C ASP A 177 6.73 7.87 -11.53
N ASP A 178 6.85 6.83 -10.70
CA ASP A 178 7.61 6.85 -9.45
C ASP A 178 8.84 5.98 -9.59
N LEU A 179 9.97 6.47 -9.15
CA LEU A 179 11.19 5.69 -8.98
C LEU A 179 11.60 5.77 -7.51
N SER A 180 11.72 4.63 -6.85
CA SER A 180 12.12 4.58 -5.44
C SER A 180 13.14 3.50 -5.15
N LEU A 181 13.91 3.70 -4.10
CA LEU A 181 14.79 2.74 -3.47
C LEU A 181 14.20 2.37 -2.11
N ARG A 182 13.96 1.08 -1.90
CA ARG A 182 13.50 0.54 -0.61
C ARG A 182 14.60 -0.34 -0.03
N ALA A 183 14.93 -0.11 1.22
CA ALA A 183 15.94 -0.86 1.95
C ALA A 183 15.37 -1.44 3.25
N ASN A 184 15.48 -2.75 3.42
CA ASN A 184 15.11 -3.43 4.66
C ASN A 184 16.34 -3.51 5.55
N LEU A 185 16.30 -2.82 6.67
CA LEU A 185 17.38 -2.75 7.65
C LEU A 185 17.16 -3.77 8.78
N PRO A 186 18.20 -4.08 9.57
CA PRO A 186 18.05 -4.88 10.79
C PRO A 186 16.96 -4.32 11.72
N PHE A 187 16.46 -5.18 12.61
CA PHE A 187 15.41 -4.85 13.59
C PHE A 187 14.03 -4.51 12.99
N GLY A 188 13.75 -4.99 11.76
CA GLY A 188 12.47 -4.76 11.11
C GLY A 188 12.24 -3.32 10.65
N LEU A 189 13.29 -2.54 10.49
CA LEU A 189 13.22 -1.19 9.92
C LEU A 189 13.21 -1.27 8.40
N SER A 190 12.46 -0.41 7.76
CA SER A 190 12.54 -0.18 6.33
C SER A 190 12.64 1.31 6.02
N VAL A 191 13.43 1.65 5.02
CA VAL A 191 13.60 3.02 4.55
C VAL A 191 13.26 3.05 3.06
N GLU A 192 12.46 4.01 2.67
CA GLU A 192 12.14 4.27 1.27
C GLU A 192 12.45 5.74 0.94
N GLY A 193 13.11 5.95 -0.19
CA GLY A 193 13.33 7.27 -0.76
C GLY A 193 13.14 7.20 -2.27
N GLY A 194 12.49 8.20 -2.84
CA GLY A 194 12.19 8.18 -4.26
C GLY A 194 11.81 9.54 -4.84
N ARG A 195 11.55 9.53 -6.15
CA ARG A 195 11.12 10.70 -6.91
C ARG A 195 9.86 10.33 -7.70
N ARG A 196 8.89 11.25 -7.68
CA ARG A 196 7.68 11.20 -8.50
C ARG A 196 7.75 12.25 -9.60
N SER A 197 7.31 11.88 -10.80
CA SER A 197 7.10 12.78 -11.94
C SER A 197 5.68 12.62 -12.48
N TYR A 198 5.08 13.72 -12.93
CA TYR A 198 3.73 13.77 -13.48
C TYR A 198 3.78 14.12 -14.97
#